data_e5058d944348549b39e02af5f2d23f84
#
_entry.id   e5058d944348549b39e02af5f2d23f84
#
_cell.length_a   1.000
_cell.length_b   1.000
_cell.length_c   1.000
_cell.angle_alpha   90.00
_cell.angle_beta   90.00
_cell.angle_gamma   90.00
#
_symmetry.space_group_name_H-M   'P 1'
#
loop_
_entity.id
_entity.type
_entity.pdbx_description
1 polymer ?
#
loop_
_entity_poly.entity_id
_entity_poly.type
_entity_poly.pdbx_seq_one_letter_code
_entity_poly.pdbx_strand_id
1 'polypeptide(L)'
;VSRSPLGKSNSKRTFIRKLVLDVVKPHEPDIVEVADAISKLDGVKRVEVEVRDYDSNIERLKLIVEGDDLDEDXIMEXIKYYGGNVASVDGVTVESEEFID
;
A
#
# COMPACT_ATOMS: atom_id res chain seq x y z
N VAL A 1 -15.97 26.63 1.35
CA VAL A 1 -15.49 26.08 2.21
C VAL A 1 -15.93 24.90 2.45
N SER A 2 -15.27 24.14 2.18
CA SER A 2 -15.69 23.12 2.48
C SER A 2 -15.45 22.83 3.72
N ARG A 3 -16.26 22.70 4.45
CA ARG A 3 -16.09 22.42 5.64
C ARG A 3 -16.59 21.16 5.82
N SER A 4 -15.99 20.39 6.57
CA SER A 4 -16.48 19.12 6.86
C SER A 4 -17.77 19.28 7.56
N PRO A 5 -18.61 18.31 7.53
CA PRO A 5 -19.84 18.38 8.26
C PRO A 5 -19.61 18.47 9.73
N LEU A 6 -18.40 18.22 10.18
CA LEU A 6 -18.11 18.35 11.57
C LEU A 6 -17.64 19.74 11.88
N GLY A 7 -17.61 20.60 10.93
CA GLY A 7 -17.39 21.98 11.19
C GLY A 7 -16.00 22.46 11.31
N LYS A 8 -15.01 21.63 11.13
CA LYS A 8 -13.72 22.11 11.30
C LYS A 8 -13.11 22.49 10.03
N SER A 9 -12.14 23.29 10.05
CA SER A 9 -11.53 23.74 8.87
C SER A 9 -10.75 22.68 8.23
N ASN A 10 -10.17 22.99 7.12
CA ASN A 10 -9.37 22.09 6.42
C ASN A 10 -7.98 22.22 6.74
N SER A 11 -7.60 22.51 7.97
CA SER A 11 -6.22 22.68 8.30
C SER A 11 -5.51 21.38 8.60
N LYS A 12 -6.13 20.25 8.41
CA LYS A 12 -5.46 18.99 8.61
C LYS A 12 -5.07 18.37 7.30
N ARG A 13 -3.92 17.72 7.30
CA ARG A 13 -3.49 16.91 6.17
C ARG A 13 -3.45 15.49 6.64
N THR A 14 -3.64 14.55 5.74
CA THR A 14 -3.61 13.15 6.09
C THR A 14 -2.55 12.44 5.29
N PHE A 15 -1.99 11.41 5.89
CA PHE A 15 -0.92 10.63 5.28
C PHE A 15 -1.20 9.18 5.51
N ILE A 16 -1.05 8.36 4.47
CA ILE A 16 -1.18 6.92 4.64
C ILE A 16 0.17 6.40 5.10
N ARG A 17 0.20 5.78 6.27
CA ARG A 17 1.43 5.27 6.83
C ARG A 17 1.61 3.78 6.62
N LYS A 18 0.53 3.06 6.40
CA LYS A 18 0.62 1.61 6.27
C LYS A 18 -0.56 1.10 5.47
N LEU A 19 -0.28 0.14 4.61
CA LEU A 19 -1.33 -0.58 3.87
C LEU A 19 -1.09 -2.07 4.04
N VAL A 20 -2.14 -2.80 4.25
CA VAL A 20 -2.09 -4.26 4.29
C VAL A 20 -2.96 -4.76 3.15
N LEU A 21 -2.35 -5.45 2.22
CA LEU A 21 -3.02 -5.84 0.97
C LEU A 21 -2.98 -7.34 0.80
N ASP A 22 -4.05 -7.87 0.24
CA ASP A 22 -4.12 -9.27 -0.17
C ASP A 22 -3.87 -9.26 -1.66
N VAL A 23 -2.80 -9.92 -2.09
CA VAL A 23 -2.36 -9.85 -3.47
C VAL A 23 -2.27 -11.27 -4.03
N VAL A 24 -2.72 -11.45 -5.25
CA VAL A 24 -2.61 -12.71 -5.96
C VAL A 24 -1.67 -12.47 -7.13
N LYS A 25 -0.69 -13.33 -7.32
CA LYS A 25 0.23 -13.15 -8.44
C LYS A 25 0.73 -14.50 -8.94
N PRO A 26 1.20 -14.54 -10.17
CA PRO A 26 1.89 -15.73 -10.65
C PRO A 26 3.20 -15.91 -9.89
N HIS A 27 3.82 -17.06 -10.01
CA HIS A 27 5.04 -17.33 -9.28
C HIS A 27 6.21 -16.46 -9.71
N GLU A 28 6.24 -16.04 -10.96
CA GLU A 28 7.29 -15.16 -11.45
C GLU A 28 6.71 -13.79 -11.70
N PRO A 29 7.39 -12.76 -11.33
CA PRO A 29 8.64 -12.67 -10.60
C PRO A 29 8.44 -13.06 -9.13
N ASP A 30 9.53 -13.35 -8.44
CA ASP A 30 9.37 -13.85 -7.09
C ASP A 30 9.11 -12.72 -6.10
N ILE A 31 8.81 -13.09 -4.86
CA ILE A 31 8.39 -12.10 -3.88
C ILE A 31 9.53 -11.16 -3.49
N VAL A 32 10.78 -11.60 -3.59
CA VAL A 32 11.88 -10.72 -3.28
C VAL A 32 11.96 -9.59 -4.30
N GLU A 33 11.78 -9.94 -5.57
CA GLU A 33 11.82 -8.95 -6.62
C GLU A 33 10.67 -7.95 -6.48
N VAL A 34 9.50 -8.45 -6.16
CA VAL A 34 8.34 -7.59 -6.02
C VAL A 34 8.53 -6.66 -4.80
N ALA A 35 9.00 -7.20 -3.68
CA ALA A 35 9.20 -6.39 -2.50
C ALA A 35 10.26 -5.31 -2.75
N ASP A 36 11.32 -5.68 -3.44
CA ASP A 36 12.37 -4.72 -3.75
C ASP A 36 11.82 -3.58 -4.60
N ALA A 37 11.04 -3.91 -5.60
CA ALA A 37 10.50 -2.89 -6.48
C ALA A 37 9.56 -1.95 -5.75
N ILE A 38 8.72 -2.50 -4.89
CA ILE A 38 7.78 -1.65 -4.15
C ILE A 38 8.55 -0.75 -3.19
N SER A 39 9.62 -1.28 -2.60
CA SER A 39 10.36 -0.50 -1.63
C SER A 39 11.01 0.73 -2.24
N LYS A 40 11.19 0.73 -3.55
CA LYS A 40 11.82 1.88 -4.22
C LYS A 40 10.84 2.98 -4.58
N LEU A 41 9.56 2.76 -4.39
CA LEU A 41 8.59 3.81 -4.69
C LEU A 41 8.71 4.95 -3.69
N ASP A 42 8.39 6.15 -4.15
CA ASP A 42 8.47 7.31 -3.28
C ASP A 42 7.59 7.13 -2.06
N GLY A 43 8.11 7.46 -0.92
CA GLY A 43 7.35 7.41 0.31
C GLY A 43 7.39 6.09 1.03
N VAL A 44 7.85 5.04 0.37
CA VAL A 44 7.86 3.71 0.99
C VAL A 44 9.15 3.55 1.79
N LYS A 45 9.02 3.05 3.02
CA LYS A 45 10.16 2.79 3.85
C LYS A 45 10.35 1.34 4.17
N ARG A 46 9.32 0.55 4.11
CA ARG A 46 9.42 -0.83 4.50
C ARG A 46 8.38 -1.65 3.79
N VAL A 47 8.75 -2.82 3.32
CA VAL A 47 7.82 -3.73 2.65
C VAL A 47 8.00 -5.10 3.25
N GLU A 48 6.90 -5.72 3.63
CA GLU A 48 6.91 -7.07 4.14
C GLU A 48 5.97 -7.91 3.29
N VAL A 49 6.42 -9.06 2.85
CA VAL A 49 5.61 -9.95 2.02
C VAL A 49 5.63 -11.33 2.64
N GLU A 50 4.46 -11.91 2.77
CA GLU A 50 4.34 -13.23 3.35
C GLU A 50 3.44 -14.06 2.47
N VAL A 51 3.88 -15.24 2.07
CA VAL A 51 3.07 -16.12 1.24
C VAL A 51 2.04 -16.79 2.13
N ARG A 52 0.78 -16.63 1.78
CA ARG A 52 -0.30 -17.20 2.55
C ARG A 52 -0.81 -18.49 1.92
N ASP A 53 -0.71 -18.58 0.62
CA ASP A 53 -1.22 -19.75 -0.07
C ASP A 53 -0.44 -19.89 -1.37
N TYR A 54 -0.23 -21.10 -1.80
CA TYR A 54 0.64 -21.33 -2.94
C TYR A 54 0.12 -22.56 -3.68
N ASP A 55 -0.20 -22.42 -4.94
CA ASP A 55 -0.59 -23.57 -5.73
C ASP A 55 0.23 -23.61 -7.01
N SER A 56 -0.16 -24.45 -7.94
CA SER A 56 0.67 -24.68 -9.11
C SER A 56 0.72 -23.48 -10.05
N ASN A 57 -0.22 -22.58 -9.97
CA ASN A 57 -0.28 -21.46 -10.90
C ASN A 57 -0.06 -20.11 -10.29
N ILE A 58 -0.50 -19.92 -9.06
CA ILE A 58 -0.47 -18.61 -8.46
C ILE A 58 -0.07 -18.71 -7.00
N GLU A 59 0.26 -17.59 -6.43
CA GLU A 59 0.47 -17.51 -5.00
C GLU A 59 -0.33 -16.34 -4.45
N ARG A 60 -0.71 -16.47 -3.20
CA ARG A 60 -1.48 -15.44 -2.54
C ARG A 60 -0.64 -14.89 -1.41
N LEU A 61 -0.54 -13.60 -1.33
CA LEU A 61 0.39 -12.93 -0.45
C LEU A 61 -0.31 -11.95 0.47
N LYS A 62 0.27 -11.81 1.66
CA LYS A 62 -0.06 -10.67 2.49
C LYS A 62 1.07 -9.68 2.30
N LEU A 63 0.76 -8.50 1.84
CA LEU A 63 1.74 -7.48 1.56
C LEU A 63 1.51 -6.33 2.51
N ILE A 64 2.53 -5.94 3.26
CA ILE A 64 2.43 -4.83 4.17
C ILE A 64 3.43 -3.78 3.71
N VAL A 65 2.93 -2.58 3.42
CA VAL A 65 3.77 -1.49 2.97
C VAL A 65 3.68 -0.37 3.99
N GLU A 66 4.82 0.11 4.45
CA GLU A 66 4.85 1.18 5.44
C GLU A 66 5.71 2.32 4.94
N GLY A 67 5.38 3.52 5.33
CA GLY A 67 6.16 4.67 4.91
C GLY A 67 5.64 5.95 5.50
N ASP A 68 6.08 7.05 4.93
CA ASP A 68 5.69 8.33 5.45
C ASP A 68 4.44 8.89 4.80
N ASP A 69 4.27 8.68 3.54
CA ASP A 69 3.13 9.25 2.84
C ASP A 69 2.96 8.37 1.61
N LEU A 70 2.32 7.24 1.80
CA LEU A 70 2.23 6.26 0.74
C LEU A 70 1.28 6.72 -0.35
N ASP A 71 1.66 6.43 -1.59
CA ASP A 71 0.81 6.69 -2.72
C ASP A 71 0.18 5.37 -3.11
N GLU A 72 -1.05 5.19 -2.73
CA GLU A 72 -1.73 3.93 -2.96
C GLU A 72 -1.74 3.58 -4.44
N ASP A 73 -2.02 4.53 -5.30
CA ASP A 73 -2.08 4.26 -6.72
C ASP A 73 -0.73 3.77 -7.27
N UNK A 74 0.34 4.04 -6.76
CA UNK A 74 1.42 3.73 -7.16
C UNK A 74 1.74 2.53 -6.85
N ILE A 75 1.49 2.25 -5.68
CA ILE A 75 1.70 0.91 -5.19
C ILE A 75 0.87 -0.06 -5.99
N MET A 76 -0.39 0.24 -6.23
CA MET A 76 -1.24 -0.64 -7.00
C MET A 76 -0.69 -0.84 -8.39
N GLU A 77 -0.20 0.16 -8.99
CA GLU A 77 0.38 0.02 -10.31
C GLU A 77 1.64 -0.84 -10.33
N UNK A 78 2.36 -0.93 -9.33
CA UNK A 78 3.35 -1.56 -9.28
C UNK A 78 3.11 -2.82 -9.23
N ILE A 79 2.26 -3.20 -8.42
CA ILE A 79 1.80 -4.57 -8.29
C ILE A 79 1.30 -5.10 -9.63
N LYS A 80 0.51 -4.31 -10.32
CA LYS A 80 0.02 -4.78 -11.61
C LYS A 80 1.12 -4.97 -12.61
N TYR A 81 2.10 -4.10 -12.61
CA TYR A 81 3.20 -4.22 -13.55
C TYR A 81 3.92 -5.56 -13.39
N TYR A 82 3.97 -6.08 -12.18
CA TYR A 82 4.62 -7.36 -11.94
C TYR A 82 3.65 -8.54 -12.01
N GLY A 83 2.49 -8.30 -12.58
CA GLY A 83 1.54 -9.40 -12.82
C GLY A 83 0.61 -9.70 -11.67
N GLY A 84 0.65 -8.88 -10.64
CA GLY A 84 -0.19 -9.13 -9.49
C GLY A 84 -1.52 -8.44 -9.56
N ASN A 85 -2.38 -8.83 -8.66
CA ASN A 85 -3.69 -8.23 -8.58
C ASN A 85 -4.04 -8.08 -7.12
N VAL A 86 -4.49 -6.91 -6.74
CA VAL A 86 -4.87 -6.69 -5.34
C VAL A 86 -6.29 -7.18 -5.16
N ALA A 87 -6.43 -8.25 -4.38
CA ALA A 87 -7.75 -8.82 -4.14
C ALA A 87 -8.53 -8.04 -3.10
N SER A 88 -7.83 -7.49 -2.11
CA SER A 88 -8.51 -6.68 -1.12
C SER A 88 -7.51 -5.82 -0.37
N VAL A 89 -7.99 -4.74 0.20
CA VAL A 89 -7.23 -3.92 1.12
C VAL A 89 -7.71 -4.32 2.50
N ASP A 90 -6.83 -4.94 3.26
CA ASP A 90 -7.24 -5.53 4.52
C ASP A 90 -6.89 -4.67 5.72
N GLY A 91 -6.08 -3.67 5.55
CA GLY A 91 -5.77 -2.77 6.65
C GLY A 91 -5.15 -1.49 6.16
N VAL A 92 -5.34 -0.44 6.89
CA VAL A 92 -4.75 0.84 6.55
C VAL A 92 -4.49 1.62 7.83
N THR A 93 -3.38 2.33 7.87
CA THR A 93 -3.11 3.27 8.94
C THR A 93 -2.98 4.63 8.32
N VAL A 94 -3.77 5.57 8.78
CA VAL A 94 -3.74 6.93 8.30
C VAL A 94 -3.50 7.84 9.51
N GLU A 95 -2.61 8.79 9.35
CA GLU A 95 -2.35 9.76 10.40
C GLU A 95 -2.68 11.15 9.87
N SER A 96 -3.06 12.02 10.76
CA SER A 96 -3.36 13.38 10.37
C SER A 96 -2.48 14.34 11.15
N GLU A 97 -2.17 15.45 10.52
CA GLU A 97 -1.42 16.49 11.16
C GLU A 97 -2.08 17.79 10.88
N GLU A 98 -2.16 18.66 11.87
CA GLU A 98 -2.62 19.99 11.61
C GLU A 98 -1.47 20.79 11.14
N PHE A 99 -1.70 21.70 10.18
CA PHE A 99 -0.63 22.61 9.86
C PHE A 99 -1.12 24.00 10.14
N ILE A 100 -0.19 24.84 10.49
CA ILE A 100 -0.48 26.16 10.88
C ILE A 100 0.02 27.08 9.86
N ASP A 101 -0.76 28.02 9.41
CA ASP A 101 -0.31 28.93 8.39
C ASP A 101 0.34 30.13 8.93
#